data_1f4ac6aa41a761dc097699dc3bf0a73f
#
_entry.id   1f4ac6aa41a761dc097699dc3bf0a73f
#
_cell.length_a   1.000
_cell.length_b   1.000
_cell.length_c   1.000
_cell.angle_alpha   90.00
_cell.angle_beta   90.00
_cell.angle_gamma   90.00
#
_symmetry.space_group_name_H-M   'P 1'
#
loop_
_entity.id
_entity.type
_entity.pdbx_description
1 polymer ?
#
loop_
_entity_poly.entity_id
_entity_poly.type
_entity_poly.pdbx_seq_one_letter_code
_entity_poly.pdbx_strand_id
1 'polypeptide(L)'
;MRSIPLHLPQASADLLSLVQAWRMLTRSFLPSGVPKPLLMYSPMFHARLFKEKASYRSQFFQPTRAVGDKKDESPYLDGNPAIDRPLFVQFCANNPNEFLEAASLVAPYCDAVDLNLGCPQGIARRGHYGAFLQEDWDAIYKLINKLHMELSVPVTAKFRIQESKEKTLEYAKMILSAGASIICVHGRRREQKGQNTGIADWDYIRYLRENLPAETVIFANGNILNRDDLERCLEATGADGVMSAEGNLSDPTIFSDPPLLGHEGREYWRGRDGKGGYRIDAIFRRYLGVIYKYVLESPPPERKPLYLPSDLITKDEKPAAEGDEPKLDAKEEDSPPKEKQKHVKSKRTNSPNLGVMQGHLFQLLRPMISKHTNVRDALARSRTGDISAFEHVLQLVEEAIKEGLREYEQHPEHFEDAGDVGQLTGSRATIAQYGRPWWVCQPHVRPLPEEAVENGALQVKKKEKGKPGANGDLYQSPSKPLITAAEEASTAHALASG
;
A
#
# COMPACT_ATOMS: atom_id res chain seq x y z
N MET A 1 -13.81 3.73 37.16
CA MET A 1 -13.05 3.67 35.90
C MET A 1 -14.03 3.69 34.75
N ARG A 2 -14.17 4.83 34.05
CA ARG A 2 -15.13 4.97 32.94
C ARG A 2 -14.50 4.37 31.68
N SER A 3 -15.14 3.36 31.11
CA SER A 3 -14.80 2.80 29.82
C SER A 3 -14.96 3.87 28.74
N ILE A 4 -13.86 4.29 28.13
CA ILE A 4 -13.86 5.16 26.94
C ILE A 4 -14.31 4.31 25.76
N PRO A 5 -15.40 4.66 25.05
CA PRO A 5 -15.77 3.95 23.84
C PRO A 5 -14.71 4.21 22.78
N LEU A 6 -13.97 3.17 22.38
CA LEU A 6 -13.05 3.20 21.24
C LEU A 6 -13.87 3.23 19.95
N HIS A 7 -14.35 4.41 19.57
CA HIS A 7 -14.62 4.68 18.18
C HIS A 7 -13.28 4.73 17.45
N LEU A 8 -12.95 3.68 16.71
CA LEU A 8 -11.85 3.70 15.74
C LEU A 8 -12.27 4.67 14.63
N PRO A 9 -11.57 5.79 14.43
CA PRO A 9 -11.83 6.64 13.27
C PRO A 9 -11.50 5.84 12.00
N GLN A 10 -12.22 6.11 10.92
CA GLN A 10 -12.02 5.54 9.58
C GLN A 10 -10.57 5.61 9.08
N ALA A 11 -9.75 6.51 9.63
CA ALA A 11 -8.32 6.63 9.38
C ALA A 11 -7.46 5.39 9.76
N SER A 12 -8.00 4.42 10.50
CA SER A 12 -7.31 3.16 10.77
C SER A 12 -7.39 2.15 9.60
N ALA A 13 -8.24 2.40 8.61
CA ALA A 13 -8.32 1.58 7.40
C ALA A 13 -7.09 1.77 6.51
N ASP A 14 -6.43 2.93 6.56
CA ASP A 14 -5.26 3.25 5.74
C ASP A 14 -4.00 2.45 6.14
N LEU A 15 -3.97 1.90 7.36
CA LEU A 15 -2.93 0.98 7.82
C LEU A 15 -3.11 -0.46 7.30
N LEU A 16 -4.25 -0.75 6.68
CA LEU A 16 -4.60 -2.07 6.14
C LEU A 16 -4.10 -2.28 4.70
N SER A 17 -3.09 -1.53 4.29
CA SER A 17 -2.65 -1.41 2.90
C SER A 17 -2.22 -2.72 2.24
N LEU A 18 -1.77 -3.72 3.00
CA LEU A 18 -1.31 -5.01 2.47
C LEU A 18 -2.28 -6.15 2.81
N VAL A 19 -3.57 -5.95 2.55
CA VAL A 19 -4.54 -7.06 2.63
C VAL A 19 -4.20 -8.15 1.60
N GLN A 20 -4.71 -9.34 1.84
CA GLN A 20 -4.36 -10.55 1.12
C GLN A 20 -4.49 -10.42 -0.41
N ALA A 21 -5.56 -9.79 -0.93
CA ALA A 21 -5.73 -9.62 -2.37
C ALA A 21 -4.60 -8.81 -3.02
N TRP A 22 -4.06 -7.78 -2.33
CA TRP A 22 -2.92 -7.01 -2.83
C TRP A 22 -1.62 -7.81 -2.77
N ARG A 23 -1.41 -8.59 -1.70
CA ARG A 23 -0.26 -9.51 -1.61
C ARG A 23 -0.27 -10.53 -2.76
N MET A 24 -1.43 -11.09 -3.07
CA MET A 24 -1.60 -12.02 -4.20
C MET A 24 -1.36 -11.34 -5.55
N LEU A 25 -1.85 -10.10 -5.73
CA LEU A 25 -1.58 -9.32 -6.92
C LEU A 25 -0.07 -9.14 -7.12
N THR A 26 0.65 -8.69 -6.09
CA THR A 26 2.11 -8.53 -6.15
C THR A 26 2.80 -9.84 -6.51
N ARG A 27 2.43 -10.96 -5.89
CA ARG A 27 2.99 -12.28 -6.20
C ARG A 27 2.71 -12.74 -7.63
N SER A 28 1.58 -12.34 -8.22
CA SER A 28 1.19 -12.76 -9.57
C SER A 28 2.12 -12.28 -10.68
N PHE A 29 3.00 -11.32 -10.38
CA PHE A 29 4.00 -10.80 -11.30
C PHE A 29 5.36 -11.49 -11.18
N LEU A 30 5.55 -12.37 -10.20
CA LEU A 30 6.79 -13.15 -10.10
C LEU A 30 6.81 -14.28 -11.13
N PRO A 31 7.98 -14.60 -11.70
CA PRO A 31 8.12 -15.71 -12.63
C PRO A 31 7.68 -17.04 -12.01
N SER A 32 6.91 -17.83 -12.75
CA SER A 32 6.53 -19.18 -12.35
C SER A 32 7.77 -20.09 -12.24
N GLY A 33 7.89 -20.85 -11.14
CA GLY A 33 8.94 -21.85 -10.97
C GLY A 33 10.29 -21.35 -10.44
N VAL A 34 10.47 -20.06 -10.21
CA VAL A 34 11.66 -19.54 -9.54
C VAL A 34 11.35 -19.33 -8.06
N PRO A 35 12.03 -20.03 -7.13
CA PRO A 35 11.85 -19.79 -5.72
C PRO A 35 12.60 -18.51 -5.31
N LYS A 36 12.05 -17.33 -5.68
CA LYS A 36 12.37 -16.08 -4.98
C LYS A 36 11.28 -15.92 -3.94
N PRO A 37 11.54 -16.21 -2.66
CA PRO A 37 10.53 -16.09 -1.62
C PRO A 37 10.22 -14.61 -1.41
N LEU A 38 9.16 -14.12 -2.05
CA LEU A 38 8.61 -12.82 -1.72
C LEU A 38 7.88 -12.95 -0.38
N LEU A 39 8.57 -12.58 0.68
CA LEU A 39 8.00 -12.53 2.01
C LEU A 39 7.02 -11.36 2.10
N MET A 40 5.82 -11.64 2.59
CA MET A 40 4.79 -10.64 2.79
C MET A 40 4.50 -10.42 4.26
N TYR A 41 4.07 -9.19 4.59
CA TYR A 41 3.55 -8.85 5.91
C TYR A 41 2.04 -8.66 5.86
N SER A 42 1.36 -9.08 6.92
CA SER A 42 -0.04 -8.71 7.13
C SER A 42 -0.16 -7.20 7.44
N PRO A 43 -1.38 -6.62 7.39
CA PRO A 43 -1.65 -5.39 8.10
C PRO A 43 -1.29 -5.51 9.58
N MET A 44 -1.01 -4.37 10.24
CA MET A 44 -0.73 -4.35 11.67
C MET A 44 -2.02 -4.56 12.49
N PHE A 45 -2.12 -5.66 13.22
CA PHE A 45 -3.24 -5.95 14.10
C PHE A 45 -2.98 -5.47 15.52
N HIS A 46 -4.03 -5.08 16.22
CA HIS A 46 -3.94 -4.75 17.65
C HIS A 46 -4.12 -6.03 18.48
N ALA A 47 -3.07 -6.45 19.19
CA ALA A 47 -3.02 -7.74 19.88
C ALA A 47 -4.23 -7.95 20.81
N ARG A 48 -4.53 -6.99 21.70
CA ARG A 48 -5.67 -7.06 22.60
C ARG A 48 -7.00 -7.22 21.86
N LEU A 49 -7.27 -6.42 20.81
CA LEU A 49 -8.52 -6.53 20.05
C LEU A 49 -8.59 -7.86 19.31
N PHE A 50 -7.47 -8.33 18.81
CA PHE A 50 -7.39 -9.61 18.09
C PHE A 50 -7.68 -10.79 19.04
N LYS A 51 -7.13 -10.75 20.25
CA LYS A 51 -7.42 -11.73 21.31
C LYS A 51 -8.89 -11.70 21.74
N GLU A 52 -9.41 -10.51 22.11
CA GLU A 52 -10.71 -10.37 22.77
C GLU A 52 -11.91 -10.48 21.83
N LYS A 53 -11.79 -10.03 20.56
CA LYS A 53 -12.93 -9.85 19.65
C LYS A 53 -12.88 -10.79 18.45
N ALA A 54 -13.70 -11.84 18.47
CA ALA A 54 -13.85 -12.74 17.34
C ALA A 54 -14.29 -12.00 16.05
N SER A 55 -15.18 -10.99 16.19
CA SER A 55 -15.61 -10.15 15.06
C SER A 55 -14.47 -9.35 14.43
N TYR A 56 -13.51 -8.86 15.26
CA TYR A 56 -12.31 -8.20 14.74
C TYR A 56 -11.45 -9.19 13.94
N ARG A 57 -11.21 -10.40 14.48
CA ARG A 57 -10.45 -11.43 13.76
C ARG A 57 -11.08 -11.79 12.43
N SER A 58 -12.36 -12.16 12.44
CA SER A 58 -13.07 -12.55 11.22
C SER A 58 -13.17 -11.42 10.18
N GLN A 59 -13.13 -10.17 10.62
CA GLN A 59 -13.11 -9.03 9.74
C GLN A 59 -11.73 -8.80 9.07
N PHE A 60 -10.61 -9.07 9.76
CA PHE A 60 -9.28 -8.63 9.31
C PHE A 60 -8.31 -9.78 8.98
N PHE A 61 -8.61 -11.01 9.40
CA PHE A 61 -7.77 -12.17 9.14
C PHE A 61 -8.64 -13.42 8.96
N GLN A 62 -8.62 -13.97 7.75
CA GLN A 62 -9.51 -15.05 7.32
C GLN A 62 -8.71 -16.29 6.89
N PRO A 63 -8.09 -17.04 7.83
CA PRO A 63 -7.24 -18.17 7.50
C PRO A 63 -8.03 -19.42 7.10
N THR A 64 -9.25 -19.56 7.61
CA THR A 64 -10.14 -20.71 7.35
C THR A 64 -11.52 -20.23 6.93
N ARG A 65 -12.27 -21.10 6.23
CA ARG A 65 -13.65 -20.81 5.86
C ARG A 65 -14.57 -20.92 7.07
N ALA A 66 -15.57 -20.06 7.12
CA ALA A 66 -16.71 -20.21 8.01
C ALA A 66 -17.94 -20.55 7.17
N VAL A 67 -18.39 -21.80 7.20
CA VAL A 67 -19.60 -22.27 6.51
C VAL A 67 -20.71 -22.49 7.53
N GLY A 68 -21.55 -21.46 7.74
CA GLY A 68 -22.61 -21.49 8.76
C GLY A 68 -22.03 -21.65 10.17
N ASP A 69 -22.62 -22.52 10.99
CA ASP A 69 -22.14 -22.83 12.35
C ASP A 69 -21.01 -23.87 12.39
N LYS A 70 -20.65 -24.47 11.25
CA LYS A 70 -19.54 -25.40 11.13
C LYS A 70 -18.26 -24.65 10.73
N LYS A 71 -17.21 -24.77 11.51
CA LYS A 71 -15.87 -24.37 11.12
C LYS A 71 -15.38 -25.37 10.07
N ASP A 72 -15.23 -24.91 8.84
CA ASP A 72 -14.44 -25.60 7.84
C ASP A 72 -12.98 -25.20 8.08
N GLU A 73 -12.14 -26.16 8.50
CA GLU A 73 -10.72 -25.94 8.77
C GLU A 73 -9.86 -25.87 7.50
N SER A 74 -10.48 -25.95 6.32
CA SER A 74 -9.73 -25.83 5.08
C SER A 74 -9.07 -24.45 4.95
N PRO A 75 -7.80 -24.38 4.45
CA PRO A 75 -7.14 -23.13 4.22
C PRO A 75 -7.95 -22.21 3.29
N TYR A 76 -8.15 -20.97 3.70
CA TYR A 76 -8.95 -20.02 2.91
C TYR A 76 -8.07 -18.91 2.31
N LEU A 77 -8.08 -17.72 2.88
CA LEU A 77 -7.38 -16.56 2.32
C LEU A 77 -6.02 -16.33 3.00
N ASP A 78 -6.05 -15.80 4.22
CA ASP A 78 -4.83 -15.38 4.91
C ASP A 78 -4.00 -16.57 5.37
N GLY A 79 -2.71 -16.56 5.02
CA GLY A 79 -1.77 -17.62 5.37
C GLY A 79 -2.01 -18.96 4.68
N ASN A 80 -2.83 -18.99 3.64
CA ASN A 80 -3.05 -20.19 2.83
C ASN A 80 -1.74 -20.64 2.17
N PRO A 81 -1.28 -21.89 2.42
CA PRO A 81 0.01 -22.37 1.92
C PRO A 81 0.16 -22.30 0.40
N ALA A 82 -0.95 -22.43 -0.34
CA ALA A 82 -0.93 -22.43 -1.79
C ALA A 82 -0.74 -21.03 -2.41
N ILE A 83 -1.12 -19.96 -1.68
CA ILE A 83 -1.27 -18.63 -2.31
C ILE A 83 -0.74 -17.46 -1.48
N ASP A 84 -0.60 -17.59 -0.15
CA ASP A 84 -0.28 -16.48 0.75
C ASP A 84 0.89 -16.76 1.72
N ARG A 85 1.74 -17.73 1.43
CA ARG A 85 2.98 -18.00 2.20
C ARG A 85 4.22 -17.72 1.31
N PRO A 86 5.38 -17.29 1.87
CA PRO A 86 5.62 -16.99 3.27
C PRO A 86 4.93 -15.70 3.73
N LEU A 87 4.39 -15.70 4.95
CA LEU A 87 3.64 -14.59 5.55
C LEU A 87 4.13 -14.33 6.99
N PHE A 88 4.48 -13.08 7.30
CA PHE A 88 4.66 -12.60 8.67
C PHE A 88 3.41 -11.85 9.11
N VAL A 89 2.88 -12.22 10.28
CA VAL A 89 1.71 -11.54 10.85
C VAL A 89 2.17 -10.51 11.87
N GLN A 90 1.89 -9.23 11.58
CA GLN A 90 2.35 -8.11 12.39
C GLN A 90 1.32 -7.66 13.42
N PHE A 91 1.79 -7.43 14.64
CA PHE A 91 0.98 -6.89 15.75
C PHE A 91 1.60 -5.62 16.32
N CYS A 92 0.75 -4.73 16.82
CA CYS A 92 1.11 -3.79 17.89
C CYS A 92 0.61 -4.34 19.22
N ALA A 93 1.46 -4.27 20.24
CA ALA A 93 1.20 -4.78 21.58
C ALA A 93 1.93 -3.94 22.63
N ASN A 94 1.43 -3.98 23.88
CA ASN A 94 2.05 -3.39 25.07
C ASN A 94 1.87 -4.29 26.31
N ASN A 95 1.27 -5.46 26.15
CA ASN A 95 1.11 -6.48 27.18
C ASN A 95 1.58 -7.85 26.66
N PRO A 96 2.58 -8.49 27.28
CA PRO A 96 3.17 -9.75 26.79
C PRO A 96 2.18 -10.93 26.71
N ASN A 97 1.26 -11.04 27.68
CA ASN A 97 0.30 -12.14 27.67
C ASN A 97 -0.77 -11.95 26.59
N GLU A 98 -1.30 -10.73 26.42
CA GLU A 98 -2.24 -10.42 25.33
C GLU A 98 -1.59 -10.63 23.95
N PHE A 99 -0.28 -10.33 23.84
CA PHE A 99 0.46 -10.53 22.61
C PHE A 99 0.65 -12.02 22.31
N LEU A 100 1.06 -12.82 23.29
CA LEU A 100 1.19 -14.26 23.12
C LEU A 100 -0.14 -14.92 22.73
N GLU A 101 -1.23 -14.60 23.43
CA GLU A 101 -2.55 -15.15 23.11
C GLU A 101 -3.01 -14.79 21.71
N ALA A 102 -2.81 -13.53 21.26
CA ALA A 102 -3.11 -13.11 19.89
C ALA A 102 -2.21 -13.81 18.86
N ALA A 103 -0.92 -13.92 19.14
CA ALA A 103 0.07 -14.60 18.30
C ALA A 103 -0.22 -16.09 18.14
N SER A 104 -0.63 -16.77 19.20
CA SER A 104 -0.99 -18.19 19.18
C SER A 104 -2.17 -18.49 18.25
N LEU A 105 -3.10 -17.53 18.10
CA LEU A 105 -4.22 -17.68 17.16
C LEU A 105 -3.82 -17.64 15.69
N VAL A 106 -2.71 -16.99 15.36
CA VAL A 106 -2.21 -16.86 13.98
C VAL A 106 -1.03 -17.79 13.67
N ALA A 107 -0.34 -18.32 14.67
CA ALA A 107 0.84 -19.15 14.51
C ALA A 107 0.67 -20.32 13.51
N PRO A 108 -0.48 -21.05 13.47
CA PRO A 108 -0.69 -22.10 12.47
C PRO A 108 -0.73 -21.59 11.02
N TYR A 109 -0.96 -20.29 10.83
CA TYR A 109 -1.23 -19.67 9.54
C TYR A 109 -0.15 -18.69 9.08
N CYS A 110 1.00 -18.62 9.76
CA CYS A 110 2.09 -17.71 9.39
C CYS A 110 3.46 -18.38 9.58
N ASP A 111 4.51 -17.74 9.04
CA ASP A 111 5.88 -18.21 9.12
C ASP A 111 6.65 -17.52 10.25
N ALA A 112 6.16 -16.35 10.70
CA ALA A 112 6.64 -15.64 11.88
C ALA A 112 5.58 -14.66 12.37
N VAL A 113 5.71 -14.23 13.63
CA VAL A 113 4.94 -13.13 14.22
C VAL A 113 5.87 -11.94 14.41
N ASP A 114 5.44 -10.78 13.94
CA ASP A 114 6.24 -9.55 13.98
C ASP A 114 5.69 -8.54 14.98
N LEU A 115 6.56 -7.96 15.80
CA LEU A 115 6.22 -6.86 16.71
C LEU A 115 6.50 -5.52 16.03
N ASN A 116 5.47 -4.68 15.86
CA ASN A 116 5.61 -3.33 15.35
C ASN A 116 6.10 -2.37 16.44
N LEU A 117 7.33 -1.91 16.30
CA LEU A 117 7.96 -0.87 17.13
C LEU A 117 8.23 0.42 16.34
N GLY A 118 7.58 0.58 15.17
CA GLY A 118 7.86 1.68 14.26
C GLY A 118 6.68 2.60 13.93
N CYS A 119 5.45 2.30 14.33
CA CYS A 119 4.27 3.11 14.02
C CYS A 119 4.30 4.46 14.76
N PRO A 120 4.40 5.63 14.04
CA PRO A 120 4.54 6.93 14.68
C PRO A 120 3.20 7.69 14.82
N GLN A 121 2.07 7.03 14.59
CA GLN A 121 0.76 7.69 14.54
C GLN A 121 0.22 8.07 15.91
N GLY A 122 -0.69 9.06 15.95
CA GLY A 122 -1.30 9.54 17.20
C GLY A 122 -2.09 8.45 17.94
N ILE A 123 -2.64 7.46 17.24
CA ILE A 123 -3.31 6.32 17.88
C ILE A 123 -2.31 5.42 18.61
N ALA A 124 -1.13 5.19 18.04
CA ALA A 124 -0.05 4.44 18.69
C ALA A 124 0.45 5.15 19.95
N ARG A 125 0.55 6.49 19.90
CA ARG A 125 0.90 7.30 21.08
C ARG A 125 -0.13 7.13 22.21
N ARG A 126 -1.43 7.24 21.88
CA ARG A 126 -2.50 7.08 22.88
C ARG A 126 -2.60 5.67 23.42
N GLY A 127 -2.33 4.66 22.58
CA GLY A 127 -2.35 3.25 22.95
C GLY A 127 -1.06 2.74 23.58
N HIS A 128 -0.01 3.58 23.67
CA HIS A 128 1.32 3.23 24.17
C HIS A 128 1.87 1.96 23.49
N TYR A 129 2.00 2.00 22.16
CA TYR A 129 2.60 0.92 21.35
C TYR A 129 3.36 1.52 20.14
N GLY A 130 3.93 0.66 19.29
CA GLY A 130 4.69 1.07 18.12
C GLY A 130 5.93 1.89 18.49
N ALA A 131 6.20 2.99 17.76
CA ALA A 131 7.38 3.83 18.02
C ALA A 131 7.34 4.56 19.38
N PHE A 132 6.26 4.49 20.12
CA PHE A 132 6.14 5.11 21.47
C PHE A 132 6.52 4.14 22.60
N LEU A 133 6.95 2.91 22.27
CA LEU A 133 7.62 2.00 23.20
C LEU A 133 9.15 2.17 23.19
N GLN A 134 9.71 3.01 22.31
CA GLN A 134 11.17 3.14 22.16
C GLN A 134 11.90 3.60 23.41
N GLU A 135 11.20 4.20 24.37
CA GLU A 135 11.73 4.60 25.67
C GLU A 135 11.56 3.52 26.75
N ASP A 136 10.76 2.48 26.50
CA ASP A 136 10.45 1.40 27.48
C ASP A 136 11.04 0.06 26.99
N TRP A 137 12.35 -0.07 27.13
CA TRP A 137 13.08 -1.25 26.69
C TRP A 137 12.71 -2.52 27.45
N ASP A 138 12.37 -2.38 28.73
CA ASP A 138 11.91 -3.49 29.56
C ASP A 138 10.59 -4.09 29.03
N ALA A 139 9.64 -3.24 28.64
CA ALA A 139 8.39 -3.71 28.04
C ALA A 139 8.66 -4.41 26.71
N ILE A 140 9.52 -3.85 25.85
CA ILE A 140 9.89 -4.45 24.56
C ILE A 140 10.55 -5.81 24.77
N TYR A 141 11.52 -5.89 25.69
CA TYR A 141 12.19 -7.13 26.02
C TYR A 141 11.18 -8.22 26.46
N LYS A 142 10.28 -7.90 27.38
CA LYS A 142 9.26 -8.83 27.88
C LYS A 142 8.29 -9.27 26.78
N LEU A 143 7.89 -8.37 25.87
CA LEU A 143 7.02 -8.68 24.73
C LEU A 143 7.68 -9.71 23.79
N ILE A 144 8.91 -9.47 23.39
CA ILE A 144 9.63 -10.33 22.45
C ILE A 144 10.00 -11.65 23.13
N ASN A 145 10.57 -11.60 24.34
CA ASN A 145 11.05 -12.78 25.05
C ASN A 145 9.90 -13.75 25.39
N LYS A 146 8.72 -13.22 25.75
CA LYS A 146 7.53 -14.05 26.00
C LYS A 146 7.16 -14.89 24.76
N LEU A 147 7.16 -14.28 23.57
CA LEU A 147 6.87 -15.01 22.35
C LEU A 147 8.01 -15.96 21.97
N HIS A 148 9.26 -15.50 22.10
CA HIS A 148 10.43 -16.33 21.80
C HIS A 148 10.42 -17.65 22.59
N MET A 149 10.03 -17.59 23.86
CA MET A 149 10.03 -18.77 24.75
C MET A 149 8.83 -19.69 24.56
N GLU A 150 7.67 -19.17 24.14
CA GLU A 150 6.42 -19.90 24.23
C GLU A 150 5.67 -20.09 22.89
N LEU A 151 6.05 -19.33 21.82
CA LEU A 151 5.38 -19.44 20.54
C LEU A 151 6.05 -20.50 19.65
N SER A 152 5.27 -21.22 18.84
CA SER A 152 5.75 -22.28 17.95
C SER A 152 6.44 -21.76 16.67
N VAL A 153 6.26 -20.47 16.34
CA VAL A 153 6.89 -19.81 15.19
C VAL A 153 7.82 -18.70 15.66
N PRO A 154 8.84 -18.31 14.86
CA PRO A 154 9.76 -17.24 15.23
C PRO A 154 9.05 -15.90 15.49
N VAL A 155 9.62 -15.11 16.41
CA VAL A 155 9.25 -13.70 16.60
C VAL A 155 10.26 -12.80 15.89
N THR A 156 9.77 -11.75 15.22
CA THR A 156 10.56 -10.71 14.56
C THR A 156 10.16 -9.34 15.08
N ALA A 157 10.94 -8.30 14.77
CA ALA A 157 10.62 -6.95 15.19
C ALA A 157 10.93 -5.93 14.09
N LYS A 158 9.97 -4.99 13.88
CA LYS A 158 10.12 -3.88 12.94
C LYS A 158 10.14 -2.55 13.68
N PHE A 159 11.25 -1.80 13.53
CA PHE A 159 11.44 -0.55 14.27
C PHE A 159 12.01 0.59 13.40
N ARG A 160 12.05 1.79 13.97
CA ARG A 160 12.67 2.99 13.38
C ARG A 160 14.00 3.26 14.07
N ILE A 161 14.93 3.89 13.32
CA ILE A 161 16.20 4.35 13.88
C ILE A 161 15.98 5.35 15.03
N GLN A 162 16.96 5.37 15.94
CA GLN A 162 17.01 6.27 17.08
C GLN A 162 17.74 7.59 16.72
N GLU A 163 18.00 8.46 17.69
CA GLU A 163 18.67 9.73 17.50
C GLU A 163 20.13 9.61 17.05
N SER A 164 20.82 8.50 17.38
CA SER A 164 22.20 8.23 16.94
C SER A 164 22.35 6.78 16.45
N LYS A 165 23.44 6.53 15.72
CA LYS A 165 23.80 5.18 15.25
C LYS A 165 24.07 4.25 16.41
N GLU A 166 24.78 4.73 17.43
CA GLU A 166 25.15 3.98 18.65
C GLU A 166 23.90 3.56 19.41
N LYS A 167 22.98 4.49 19.66
CA LYS A 167 21.73 4.17 20.36
C LYS A 167 20.83 3.24 19.54
N THR A 168 20.86 3.37 18.22
CA THR A 168 20.17 2.41 17.32
C THR A 168 20.77 1.02 17.43
N LEU A 169 22.10 0.90 17.55
CA LEU A 169 22.79 -0.36 17.75
C LEU A 169 22.44 -0.99 19.11
N GLU A 170 22.48 -0.22 20.19
CA GLU A 170 22.09 -0.69 21.53
C GLU A 170 20.63 -1.18 21.53
N TYR A 171 19.74 -0.45 20.88
CA TYR A 171 18.34 -0.81 20.73
C TYR A 171 18.18 -2.13 19.95
N ALA A 172 18.88 -2.30 18.83
CA ALA A 172 18.89 -3.53 18.05
C ALA A 172 19.45 -4.71 18.85
N LYS A 173 20.55 -4.52 19.61
CA LYS A 173 21.12 -5.55 20.49
C LYS A 173 20.14 -5.99 21.57
N MET A 174 19.44 -5.07 22.20
CA MET A 174 18.39 -5.39 23.17
C MET A 174 17.28 -6.23 22.54
N ILE A 175 16.75 -5.83 21.37
CA ILE A 175 15.71 -6.58 20.64
C ILE A 175 16.17 -8.00 20.30
N LEU A 176 17.40 -8.16 19.80
CA LEU A 176 17.97 -9.45 19.47
C LEU A 176 18.20 -10.31 20.72
N SER A 177 18.70 -9.73 21.82
CA SER A 177 18.89 -10.43 23.10
C SER A 177 17.57 -10.91 23.72
N ALA A 178 16.45 -10.24 23.40
CA ALA A 178 15.11 -10.70 23.79
C ALA A 178 14.63 -11.91 22.98
N GLY A 179 15.30 -12.27 21.87
CA GLY A 179 15.02 -13.44 21.06
C GLY A 179 14.37 -13.15 19.69
N ALA A 180 14.40 -11.90 19.21
CA ALA A 180 13.96 -11.62 17.85
C ALA A 180 14.90 -12.29 16.83
N SER A 181 14.33 -13.07 15.91
CA SER A 181 15.07 -13.83 14.88
C SER A 181 15.47 -12.97 13.69
N ILE A 182 14.70 -11.92 13.38
CA ILE A 182 14.91 -10.99 12.29
C ILE A 182 14.57 -9.59 12.77
N ILE A 183 15.37 -8.60 12.38
CA ILE A 183 15.06 -7.19 12.58
C ILE A 183 14.81 -6.49 11.24
N CYS A 184 13.70 -5.76 11.16
CA CYS A 184 13.40 -4.90 10.01
C CYS A 184 13.57 -3.44 10.43
N VAL A 185 14.53 -2.74 9.81
CA VAL A 185 14.96 -1.40 10.23
C VAL A 185 14.50 -0.36 9.23
N HIS A 186 13.64 0.57 9.68
CA HIS A 186 13.24 1.73 8.90
C HIS A 186 14.22 2.88 9.14
N GLY A 187 14.92 3.33 8.10
CA GLY A 187 15.92 4.39 8.16
C GLY A 187 15.38 5.79 8.43
N ARG A 188 14.26 5.89 9.15
CA ARG A 188 13.65 7.17 9.59
C ARG A 188 13.39 7.15 11.09
N ARG A 189 13.54 8.31 11.74
CA ARG A 189 13.14 8.47 13.13
C ARG A 189 11.63 8.56 13.29
N ARG A 190 11.12 8.43 14.51
CA ARG A 190 9.70 8.57 14.86
C ARG A 190 9.09 9.93 14.44
N GLU A 191 9.86 10.98 14.50
CA GLU A 191 9.46 12.35 14.18
C GLU A 191 9.32 12.59 12.67
N GLN A 192 10.00 11.78 11.84
CA GLN A 192 9.96 11.85 10.39
C GLN A 192 8.69 11.17 9.87
N LYS A 193 7.59 11.94 9.82
CA LYS A 193 6.26 11.48 9.38
C LYS A 193 5.47 12.60 8.71
N GLY A 194 4.47 12.24 7.92
CA GLY A 194 3.65 13.19 7.18
C GLY A 194 4.49 14.03 6.22
N GLN A 195 4.35 15.35 6.28
CA GLN A 195 5.11 16.27 5.44
C GLN A 195 6.61 16.34 5.81
N ASN A 196 6.97 15.94 7.03
CA ASN A 196 8.35 15.90 7.52
C ASN A 196 9.02 14.53 7.31
N THR A 197 8.47 13.69 6.45
CA THR A 197 8.96 12.31 6.24
C THR A 197 10.41 12.29 5.75
N GLY A 198 10.79 13.15 4.82
CA GLY A 198 12.15 13.24 4.29
C GLY A 198 12.66 11.92 3.68
N ILE A 199 13.97 11.82 3.54
CA ILE A 199 14.65 10.63 3.02
C ILE A 199 15.01 9.70 4.20
N ALA A 200 14.94 8.38 3.97
CA ALA A 200 15.44 7.41 4.92
C ALA A 200 16.96 7.38 4.89
N ASP A 201 17.57 7.31 6.05
CA ASP A 201 19.01 7.25 6.22
C ASP A 201 19.46 5.78 6.26
N TRP A 202 20.01 5.30 5.17
CA TRP A 202 20.51 3.93 5.03
C TRP A 202 21.85 3.70 5.74
N ASP A 203 22.60 4.74 6.08
CA ASP A 203 23.86 4.63 6.80
C ASP A 203 23.69 4.05 8.21
N TYR A 204 22.51 4.28 8.83
CA TYR A 204 22.17 3.63 10.10
C TYR A 204 22.06 2.12 9.95
N ILE A 205 21.49 1.65 8.83
CA ILE A 205 21.31 0.22 8.57
C ILE A 205 22.66 -0.41 8.26
N ARG A 206 23.51 0.25 7.45
CA ARG A 206 24.89 -0.17 7.22
C ARG A 206 25.65 -0.27 8.54
N TYR A 207 25.57 0.73 9.41
CA TYR A 207 26.23 0.72 10.71
C TYR A 207 25.78 -0.47 11.57
N LEU A 208 24.49 -0.84 11.55
CA LEU A 208 24.01 -2.05 12.22
C LEU A 208 24.64 -3.31 11.61
N ARG A 209 24.70 -3.40 10.28
CA ARG A 209 25.30 -4.57 9.60
C ARG A 209 26.77 -4.76 9.99
N GLU A 210 27.52 -3.67 10.10
CA GLU A 210 28.95 -3.68 10.43
C GLU A 210 29.24 -4.00 11.91
N ASN A 211 28.28 -3.75 12.82
CA ASN A 211 28.47 -3.84 14.27
C ASN A 211 27.59 -4.92 14.96
N LEU A 212 26.78 -5.65 14.22
CA LEU A 212 26.07 -6.84 14.68
C LEU A 212 26.75 -8.10 14.15
N PRO A 213 26.52 -9.27 14.79
CA PRO A 213 27.01 -10.56 14.28
C PRO A 213 26.60 -10.78 12.82
N ALA A 214 27.47 -11.42 12.03
CA ALA A 214 27.26 -11.63 10.60
C ALA A 214 25.99 -12.45 10.28
N GLU A 215 25.63 -13.36 11.18
CA GLU A 215 24.42 -14.20 11.10
C GLU A 215 23.12 -13.48 11.42
N THR A 216 23.17 -12.22 11.91
CA THR A 216 21.97 -11.44 12.19
C THR A 216 21.25 -11.09 10.89
N VAL A 217 19.99 -11.51 10.77
CA VAL A 217 19.18 -11.20 9.58
C VAL A 217 18.57 -9.80 9.72
N ILE A 218 18.91 -8.92 8.76
CA ILE A 218 18.49 -7.52 8.73
C ILE A 218 17.71 -7.25 7.44
N PHE A 219 16.47 -6.74 7.55
CA PHE A 219 15.74 -6.19 6.42
C PHE A 219 15.79 -4.66 6.46
N ALA A 220 16.20 -4.05 5.34
CA ALA A 220 16.23 -2.60 5.17
C ALA A 220 14.88 -2.08 4.68
N ASN A 221 14.41 -1.00 5.27
CA ASN A 221 13.14 -0.36 4.91
C ASN A 221 13.28 1.18 4.83
N GLY A 222 12.51 1.76 3.93
CA GLY A 222 12.47 3.20 3.68
C GLY A 222 13.13 3.59 2.36
N ASN A 223 12.46 4.44 1.58
CA ASN A 223 12.83 4.87 0.23
C ASN A 223 12.97 3.73 -0.80
N ILE A 224 12.26 2.64 -0.63
CA ILE A 224 12.14 1.59 -1.63
C ILE A 224 10.89 1.89 -2.45
N LEU A 225 11.03 2.75 -3.44
CA LEU A 225 9.92 3.32 -4.21
C LEU A 225 9.83 2.77 -5.64
N ASN A 226 10.93 2.27 -6.17
CA ASN A 226 11.04 1.69 -7.50
C ASN A 226 11.97 0.47 -7.47
N ARG A 227 12.05 -0.25 -8.59
CA ARG A 227 12.85 -1.48 -8.68
C ARG A 227 14.34 -1.25 -8.44
N ASP A 228 14.91 -0.18 -8.96
CA ASP A 228 16.35 0.10 -8.82
C ASP A 228 16.73 0.39 -7.36
N ASP A 229 15.78 0.86 -6.55
CA ASP A 229 15.99 1.05 -5.11
C ASP A 229 16.28 -0.26 -4.38
N LEU A 230 15.82 -1.42 -4.91
CA LEU A 230 16.06 -2.72 -4.29
C LEU A 230 17.57 -3.02 -4.25
N GLU A 231 18.23 -2.93 -5.40
CA GLU A 231 19.65 -3.19 -5.53
C GLU A 231 20.48 -2.11 -4.82
N ARG A 232 20.17 -0.84 -5.07
CA ARG A 232 20.86 0.29 -4.41
C ARG A 232 20.80 0.22 -2.89
N CYS A 233 19.66 -0.19 -2.32
CA CYS A 233 19.53 -0.31 -0.86
C CYS A 233 20.36 -1.49 -0.33
N LEU A 234 20.34 -2.66 -1.00
CA LEU A 234 21.16 -3.80 -0.61
C LEU A 234 22.64 -3.47 -0.63
N GLU A 235 23.14 -2.84 -1.72
CA GLU A 235 24.53 -2.40 -1.85
C GLU A 235 24.92 -1.37 -0.79
N ALA A 236 24.03 -0.37 -0.56
CA ALA A 236 24.29 0.69 0.39
C ALA A 236 24.30 0.19 1.84
N THR A 237 23.48 -0.81 2.18
CA THR A 237 23.28 -1.24 3.57
C THR A 237 23.97 -2.53 3.95
N GLY A 238 24.20 -3.42 2.97
CA GLY A 238 24.62 -4.80 3.23
C GLY A 238 23.54 -5.65 3.94
N ALA A 239 22.28 -5.23 3.91
CA ALA A 239 21.18 -5.96 4.49
C ALA A 239 20.87 -7.26 3.73
N ASP A 240 20.26 -8.24 4.39
CA ASP A 240 19.90 -9.53 3.81
C ASP A 240 18.66 -9.47 2.91
N GLY A 241 17.86 -8.40 3.07
CA GLY A 241 16.68 -8.16 2.25
C GLY A 241 16.19 -6.72 2.37
N VAL A 242 15.25 -6.36 1.48
CA VAL A 242 14.63 -5.03 1.47
C VAL A 242 13.12 -5.14 1.59
N MET A 243 12.52 -4.17 2.28
CA MET A 243 11.08 -4.06 2.44
C MET A 243 10.57 -2.81 1.74
N SER A 244 9.66 -2.97 0.79
CA SER A 244 8.86 -1.88 0.22
C SER A 244 7.45 -1.89 0.83
N ALA A 245 6.91 -0.71 1.12
CA ALA A 245 5.53 -0.52 1.52
C ALA A 245 4.82 0.41 0.53
N GLU A 246 5.15 1.69 0.58
CA GLU A 246 4.56 2.73 -0.27
C GLU A 246 4.85 2.51 -1.77
N GLY A 247 6.07 2.07 -2.10
CA GLY A 247 6.44 1.72 -3.47
C GLY A 247 5.57 0.59 -4.01
N ASN A 248 5.35 -0.46 -3.23
CA ASN A 248 4.50 -1.58 -3.62
C ASN A 248 3.02 -1.20 -3.79
N LEU A 249 2.50 -0.23 -3.04
CA LEU A 249 1.13 0.26 -3.23
C LEU A 249 0.96 1.07 -4.52
N SER A 250 1.99 1.74 -4.95
CA SER A 250 1.99 2.51 -6.21
C SER A 250 2.32 1.64 -7.41
N ASP A 251 3.19 0.64 -7.21
CA ASP A 251 3.60 -0.31 -8.23
C ASP A 251 3.72 -1.73 -7.63
N PRO A 252 2.69 -2.57 -7.73
CA PRO A 252 2.76 -3.95 -7.22
C PRO A 252 3.74 -4.83 -7.99
N THR A 253 4.32 -4.35 -9.08
CA THR A 253 5.33 -5.06 -9.87
C THR A 253 6.78 -4.75 -9.47
N ILE A 254 6.97 -3.93 -8.42
CA ILE A 254 8.29 -3.45 -7.97
C ILE A 254 9.33 -4.56 -7.75
N PHE A 255 8.89 -5.77 -7.40
CA PHE A 255 9.76 -6.94 -7.20
C PHE A 255 9.94 -7.82 -8.44
N SER A 256 9.35 -7.44 -9.58
CA SER A 256 9.36 -8.21 -10.82
C SER A 256 10.42 -7.68 -11.78
N ASP A 257 11.06 -8.60 -12.51
CA ASP A 257 11.90 -8.21 -13.64
C ASP A 257 11.03 -7.71 -14.79
N PRO A 258 11.46 -6.68 -15.53
CA PRO A 258 10.80 -6.30 -16.78
C PRO A 258 10.90 -7.44 -17.78
N PRO A 259 9.90 -7.64 -18.66
CA PRO A 259 10.00 -8.62 -19.72
C PRO A 259 11.16 -8.29 -20.67
N LEU A 260 11.75 -9.32 -21.27
CA LEU A 260 12.76 -9.14 -22.30
C LEU A 260 12.20 -8.32 -23.47
N LEU A 261 13.09 -7.61 -24.17
CA LEU A 261 12.72 -6.84 -25.35
C LEU A 261 12.06 -7.77 -26.39
N GLY A 262 10.88 -7.35 -26.88
CA GLY A 262 10.06 -8.13 -27.81
C GLY A 262 9.14 -9.17 -27.13
N HIS A 263 9.17 -9.28 -25.79
CA HIS A 263 8.31 -10.17 -25.02
C HIS A 263 7.36 -9.41 -24.06
N GLU A 264 7.12 -8.11 -24.33
CA GLU A 264 6.30 -7.22 -23.50
C GLU A 264 4.84 -7.69 -23.38
N GLY A 265 4.34 -8.37 -24.40
CA GLY A 265 2.93 -8.75 -24.47
C GLY A 265 2.00 -7.52 -24.49
N ARG A 266 0.80 -7.66 -23.87
CA ARG A 266 -0.18 -6.57 -23.80
C ARG A 266 -0.16 -5.83 -22.46
N GLU A 267 0.53 -6.36 -21.47
CA GLU A 267 0.49 -5.84 -20.10
C GLU A 267 1.66 -4.89 -19.78
N TYR A 268 2.74 -4.94 -20.55
CA TYR A 268 3.92 -4.12 -20.36
C TYR A 268 4.08 -3.15 -21.52
N TRP A 269 4.24 -1.88 -21.23
CA TRP A 269 4.55 -0.85 -22.21
C TRP A 269 6.03 -0.49 -22.16
N ARG A 270 6.64 -0.28 -23.34
CA ARG A 270 8.03 0.19 -23.49
C ARG A 270 8.08 1.31 -24.50
N GLY A 271 8.69 2.45 -24.11
CA GLY A 271 8.94 3.59 -24.99
C GLY A 271 10.09 3.34 -25.95
N ARG A 272 10.25 4.25 -26.89
CA ARG A 272 11.36 4.25 -27.88
C ARG A 272 12.72 4.46 -27.20
N ASP A 273 12.75 5.14 -26.05
CA ASP A 273 13.92 5.33 -25.19
C ASP A 273 14.31 4.06 -24.39
N GLY A 274 13.57 2.96 -24.54
CA GLY A 274 13.77 1.70 -23.83
C GLY A 274 13.21 1.66 -22.42
N LYS A 275 12.78 2.80 -21.85
CA LYS A 275 12.10 2.84 -20.56
C LYS A 275 10.71 2.23 -20.67
N GLY A 276 10.26 1.58 -19.62
CA GLY A 276 8.95 0.94 -19.66
C GLY A 276 8.41 0.60 -18.28
N GLY A 277 7.24 -0.03 -18.25
CA GLY A 277 6.60 -0.51 -17.03
C GLY A 277 5.28 -1.22 -17.31
N TYR A 278 4.77 -1.89 -16.29
CA TYR A 278 3.45 -2.50 -16.42
C TYR A 278 2.36 -1.44 -16.52
N ARG A 279 1.41 -1.70 -17.41
CA ARG A 279 0.27 -0.80 -17.65
C ARG A 279 -0.70 -0.84 -16.48
N ILE A 280 -1.21 0.31 -16.12
CA ILE A 280 -2.15 0.46 -15.00
C ILE A 280 -3.45 -0.35 -15.22
N ASP A 281 -3.98 -0.38 -16.46
CA ASP A 281 -5.17 -1.16 -16.81
C ASP A 281 -4.93 -2.67 -16.68
N ALA A 282 -3.76 -3.15 -17.06
CA ALA A 282 -3.38 -4.54 -16.90
C ALA A 282 -3.35 -4.95 -15.42
N ILE A 283 -2.73 -4.12 -14.58
CA ILE A 283 -2.66 -4.36 -13.14
C ILE A 283 -4.06 -4.30 -12.51
N PHE A 284 -4.88 -3.33 -12.91
CA PHE A 284 -6.24 -3.22 -12.40
C PHE A 284 -7.08 -4.46 -12.79
N ARG A 285 -6.97 -4.94 -14.03
CA ARG A 285 -7.60 -6.22 -14.45
C ARG A 285 -7.17 -7.39 -13.58
N ARG A 286 -5.87 -7.53 -13.34
CA ARG A 286 -5.36 -8.61 -12.47
C ARG A 286 -5.88 -8.47 -11.05
N TYR A 287 -5.94 -7.26 -10.50
CA TYR A 287 -6.47 -7.01 -9.18
C TYR A 287 -7.94 -7.43 -9.06
N LEU A 288 -8.80 -7.03 -10.00
CA LEU A 288 -10.17 -7.50 -10.06
C LEU A 288 -10.25 -9.02 -10.27
N GLY A 289 -9.39 -9.60 -11.11
CA GLY A 289 -9.30 -11.04 -11.30
C GLY A 289 -9.00 -11.80 -10.01
N VAL A 290 -8.09 -11.27 -9.17
CA VAL A 290 -7.80 -11.81 -7.83
C VAL A 290 -9.04 -11.70 -6.92
N ILE A 291 -9.73 -10.55 -6.92
CA ILE A 291 -10.97 -10.36 -6.15
C ILE A 291 -12.04 -11.37 -6.59
N TYR A 292 -12.29 -11.50 -7.89
CA TYR A 292 -13.27 -12.46 -8.41
C TYR A 292 -12.94 -13.91 -8.01
N LYS A 293 -11.69 -14.31 -8.27
CA LYS A 293 -11.27 -15.69 -8.05
C LYS A 293 -11.28 -16.12 -6.59
N TYR A 294 -10.78 -15.26 -5.69
CA TYR A 294 -10.46 -15.68 -4.32
C TYR A 294 -11.39 -15.08 -3.27
N VAL A 295 -11.99 -13.91 -3.52
CA VAL A 295 -12.85 -13.24 -2.56
C VAL A 295 -14.33 -13.46 -2.88
N LEU A 296 -14.70 -13.38 -4.16
CA LEU A 296 -16.07 -13.58 -4.63
C LEU A 296 -16.35 -15.02 -5.06
N GLU A 297 -15.28 -15.79 -5.33
CA GLU A 297 -15.36 -17.20 -5.82
C GLU A 297 -16.25 -17.35 -7.05
N SER A 298 -16.14 -16.39 -7.95
CA SER A 298 -16.91 -16.32 -9.20
C SER A 298 -16.00 -15.97 -10.38
N PRO A 299 -16.35 -16.38 -11.61
CA PRO A 299 -15.57 -15.98 -12.78
C PRO A 299 -15.66 -14.46 -12.99
N PRO A 300 -14.58 -13.81 -13.42
CA PRO A 300 -14.65 -12.41 -13.85
C PRO A 300 -15.51 -12.30 -15.13
N PRO A 301 -16.08 -11.13 -15.41
CA PRO A 301 -16.78 -10.88 -16.66
C PRO A 301 -15.80 -11.05 -17.84
N GLU A 302 -16.34 -11.43 -19.00
CA GLU A 302 -15.58 -11.46 -20.24
C GLU A 302 -15.13 -10.04 -20.61
N ARG A 303 -13.85 -9.88 -20.95
CA ARG A 303 -13.27 -8.59 -21.31
C ARG A 303 -12.54 -8.70 -22.65
N LYS A 304 -12.64 -7.67 -23.47
CA LYS A 304 -11.83 -7.55 -24.69
C LYS A 304 -10.33 -7.59 -24.33
N PRO A 305 -9.43 -8.05 -25.21
CA PRO A 305 -7.99 -7.92 -25.01
C PRO A 305 -7.60 -6.47 -24.72
N LEU A 306 -6.55 -6.25 -23.92
CA LEU A 306 -5.96 -4.91 -23.73
C LEU A 306 -5.56 -4.34 -25.09
N TYR A 307 -5.91 -3.11 -25.36
CA TYR A 307 -5.61 -2.45 -26.62
C TYR A 307 -4.10 -2.33 -26.87
N LEU A 308 -3.67 -2.61 -28.10
CA LEU A 308 -2.36 -2.29 -28.63
C LEU A 308 -2.50 -1.41 -29.87
N PRO A 309 -1.59 -0.47 -30.14
CA PRO A 309 -1.59 0.33 -31.38
C PRO A 309 -1.54 -0.55 -32.65
N SER A 310 -0.93 -1.72 -32.55
CA SER A 310 -0.86 -2.71 -33.66
C SER A 310 -2.16 -3.47 -33.91
N ASP A 311 -3.17 -3.35 -33.02
CA ASP A 311 -4.46 -3.98 -33.27
C ASP A 311 -5.10 -3.33 -34.52
N LEU A 312 -5.45 -4.16 -35.51
CA LEU A 312 -6.11 -3.68 -36.73
C LEU A 312 -7.39 -2.93 -36.32
N ILE A 313 -7.56 -1.73 -36.87
CA ILE A 313 -8.80 -0.98 -36.74
C ILE A 313 -9.87 -1.81 -37.47
N THR A 314 -10.63 -2.60 -36.72
CA THR A 314 -11.81 -3.23 -37.27
C THR A 314 -12.76 -2.13 -37.68
N LYS A 315 -13.25 -2.19 -38.94
CA LYS A 315 -14.06 -1.14 -39.59
C LYS A 315 -15.40 -0.83 -38.91
N ASP A 316 -15.66 -1.37 -37.73
CA ASP A 316 -16.94 -1.26 -37.03
C ASP A 316 -16.97 -0.12 -35.97
N GLU A 317 -15.88 0.60 -35.75
CA GLU A 317 -15.91 1.82 -34.93
C GLU A 317 -16.09 3.06 -35.82
N LYS A 318 -17.30 3.28 -36.37
CA LYS A 318 -17.71 4.60 -36.79
C LYS A 318 -17.79 5.48 -35.56
N PRO A 319 -17.15 6.69 -35.56
CA PRO A 319 -17.42 7.66 -34.53
C PRO A 319 -18.92 7.93 -34.53
N ALA A 320 -19.54 7.85 -33.37
CA ALA A 320 -20.93 8.30 -33.20
C ALA A 320 -20.99 9.77 -33.67
N ALA A 321 -21.71 9.98 -34.75
CA ALA A 321 -21.96 11.34 -35.26
C ALA A 321 -22.65 12.14 -34.16
N GLU A 322 -22.11 13.29 -33.85
CA GLU A 322 -22.82 14.34 -33.15
C GLU A 322 -24.13 14.62 -33.92
N GLY A 323 -25.26 14.41 -33.32
CA GLY A 323 -26.53 14.78 -33.94
C GLY A 323 -27.73 14.09 -33.30
N ASP A 324 -28.50 14.95 -32.67
CA ASP A 324 -29.89 14.84 -32.29
C ASP A 324 -30.20 14.45 -30.82
N GLU A 325 -30.46 15.52 -30.06
CA GLU A 325 -31.29 15.46 -28.87
C GLU A 325 -32.71 14.95 -29.23
N PRO A 326 -33.22 13.90 -28.61
CA PRO A 326 -34.62 13.55 -28.79
C PRO A 326 -35.51 14.54 -28.01
N LYS A 327 -36.32 15.29 -28.76
CA LYS A 327 -37.44 16.05 -28.22
C LYS A 327 -38.37 15.12 -27.47
N LEU A 328 -38.67 15.47 -26.22
CA LEU A 328 -39.69 14.86 -25.39
C LEU A 328 -41.06 15.28 -25.91
N ASP A 329 -41.71 14.38 -26.66
CA ASP A 329 -43.17 14.44 -26.86
C ASP A 329 -43.84 13.51 -25.83
N ALA A 330 -44.63 14.11 -24.96
CA ALA A 330 -45.46 13.44 -23.99
C ALA A 330 -46.60 12.69 -24.68
N LYS A 331 -46.63 11.36 -24.56
CA LYS A 331 -47.87 10.60 -24.66
C LYS A 331 -47.89 9.55 -23.54
N GLU A 332 -48.84 9.73 -22.64
CA GLU A 332 -49.31 8.75 -21.69
C GLU A 332 -49.83 7.54 -22.44
N GLU A 333 -49.23 6.37 -22.22
CA GLU A 333 -49.86 5.08 -22.46
C GLU A 333 -49.59 4.14 -21.29
N ASP A 334 -50.68 3.60 -20.83
CA ASP A 334 -50.93 2.67 -19.74
C ASP A 334 -49.94 1.47 -19.77
N SER A 335 -49.09 1.34 -18.79
CA SER A 335 -48.18 0.24 -18.62
C SER A 335 -48.54 -0.64 -17.43
N PRO A 336 -48.52 -1.96 -17.54
CA PRO A 336 -48.90 -2.88 -16.47
C PRO A 336 -47.95 -2.76 -15.26
N PRO A 337 -48.36 -3.17 -14.06
CA PRO A 337 -47.66 -2.93 -12.83
C PRO A 337 -46.30 -3.63 -12.81
N LYS A 338 -45.26 -2.84 -12.68
CA LYS A 338 -43.87 -3.32 -12.47
C LYS A 338 -43.83 -4.17 -11.20
N GLU A 339 -43.67 -5.48 -11.35
CA GLU A 339 -43.25 -6.34 -10.24
C GLU A 339 -42.01 -5.72 -9.58
N LYS A 340 -42.12 -5.37 -8.33
CA LYS A 340 -41.02 -4.95 -7.47
C LYS A 340 -40.07 -6.16 -7.37
N GLN A 341 -39.05 -6.21 -8.22
CA GLN A 341 -37.90 -7.07 -7.97
C GLN A 341 -37.43 -6.77 -6.55
N LYS A 342 -37.70 -7.70 -5.64
CA LYS A 342 -37.11 -7.71 -4.31
C LYS A 342 -35.60 -7.74 -4.53
N HIS A 343 -34.92 -6.59 -4.36
CA HIS A 343 -33.48 -6.56 -4.17
C HIS A 343 -33.18 -7.56 -3.05
N VAL A 344 -32.68 -8.72 -3.43
CA VAL A 344 -32.04 -9.63 -2.49
C VAL A 344 -30.93 -8.79 -1.86
N LYS A 345 -31.12 -8.42 -0.59
CA LYS A 345 -30.07 -7.77 0.21
C LYS A 345 -28.88 -8.71 0.15
N SER A 346 -27.91 -8.44 -0.72
CA SER A 346 -26.67 -9.16 -0.75
C SER A 346 -26.13 -9.16 0.68
N LYS A 347 -25.87 -10.33 1.24
CA LYS A 347 -25.15 -10.44 2.51
C LYS A 347 -23.92 -9.52 2.35
N ARG A 348 -23.87 -8.44 3.14
CA ARG A 348 -22.70 -7.56 3.18
C ARG A 348 -21.51 -8.45 3.48
N THR A 349 -20.73 -8.75 2.47
CA THR A 349 -19.47 -9.47 2.62
C THR A 349 -18.53 -8.51 3.34
N ASN A 350 -18.29 -8.76 4.62
CA ASN A 350 -17.37 -7.96 5.45
C ASN A 350 -15.90 -8.32 5.15
N SER A 351 -15.57 -8.67 3.90
CA SER A 351 -14.20 -8.98 3.53
C SER A 351 -13.33 -7.73 3.59
N PRO A 352 -12.19 -7.75 4.30
CA PRO A 352 -11.24 -6.64 4.33
C PRO A 352 -10.73 -6.29 2.92
N ASN A 353 -10.63 -7.30 2.04
CA ASN A 353 -10.19 -7.13 0.66
C ASN A 353 -11.12 -6.19 -0.13
N LEU A 354 -12.42 -6.24 0.09
CA LEU A 354 -13.39 -5.34 -0.54
C LEU A 354 -13.37 -3.93 0.07
N GLY A 355 -13.08 -3.84 1.37
CA GLY A 355 -13.08 -2.58 2.12
C GLY A 355 -11.98 -1.60 1.69
N VAL A 356 -10.85 -2.11 1.19
CA VAL A 356 -9.67 -1.31 0.85
C VAL A 356 -9.48 -1.08 -0.65
N MET A 357 -10.33 -1.67 -1.50
CA MET A 357 -10.19 -1.58 -2.96
C MET A 357 -10.08 -0.14 -3.46
N GLN A 358 -10.95 0.74 -2.97
CA GLN A 358 -10.94 2.16 -3.36
C GLN A 358 -9.60 2.82 -3.02
N GLY A 359 -9.06 2.59 -1.81
CA GLY A 359 -7.77 3.13 -1.38
C GLY A 359 -6.61 2.61 -2.24
N HIS A 360 -6.55 1.30 -2.52
CA HIS A 360 -5.54 0.72 -3.41
C HIS A 360 -5.59 1.32 -4.81
N LEU A 361 -6.79 1.48 -5.36
CA LEU A 361 -6.96 2.02 -6.70
C LEU A 361 -6.63 3.51 -6.77
N PHE A 362 -6.89 4.31 -5.73
CA PHE A 362 -6.39 5.68 -5.66
C PHE A 362 -4.86 5.77 -5.68
N GLN A 363 -4.15 4.79 -5.08
CA GLN A 363 -2.68 4.73 -5.16
C GLN A 363 -2.22 4.33 -6.57
N LEU A 364 -2.78 3.26 -7.12
CA LEU A 364 -2.44 2.74 -8.45
C LEU A 364 -2.72 3.76 -9.56
N LEU A 365 -3.89 4.40 -9.53
CA LEU A 365 -4.37 5.32 -10.56
C LEU A 365 -3.85 6.76 -10.39
N ARG A 366 -3.07 7.04 -9.35
CA ARG A 366 -2.55 8.38 -9.05
C ARG A 366 -1.95 9.11 -10.26
N PRO A 367 -1.14 8.48 -11.14
CA PRO A 367 -0.53 9.17 -12.27
C PRO A 367 -1.56 9.75 -13.26
N MET A 368 -2.75 9.16 -13.35
CA MET A 368 -3.75 9.53 -14.35
C MET A 368 -4.92 10.38 -13.81
N ILE A 369 -5.28 10.26 -12.52
CA ILE A 369 -6.53 10.85 -11.98
C ILE A 369 -6.54 12.38 -11.94
N SER A 370 -5.40 13.05 -12.05
CA SER A 370 -5.32 14.50 -12.21
C SER A 370 -5.74 14.95 -13.61
N LYS A 371 -5.42 14.20 -14.65
CA LYS A 371 -5.78 14.44 -16.06
C LYS A 371 -7.20 13.90 -16.34
N HIS A 372 -7.51 12.70 -15.90
CA HIS A 372 -8.78 12.00 -16.15
C HIS A 372 -9.74 12.12 -14.96
N THR A 373 -10.41 13.27 -14.84
CA THR A 373 -11.32 13.58 -13.72
C THR A 373 -12.55 12.67 -13.68
N ASN A 374 -13.03 12.18 -14.85
CA ASN A 374 -14.12 11.20 -14.94
C ASN A 374 -13.76 9.89 -14.23
N VAL A 375 -12.54 9.37 -14.39
CA VAL A 375 -12.02 8.19 -13.68
C VAL A 375 -11.96 8.46 -12.17
N ARG A 376 -11.38 9.61 -11.77
CA ARG A 376 -11.30 10.04 -10.37
C ARG A 376 -12.68 10.07 -9.72
N ASP A 377 -13.65 10.70 -10.37
CA ASP A 377 -14.97 10.91 -9.82
C ASP A 377 -15.80 9.61 -9.77
N ALA A 378 -15.62 8.71 -10.75
CA ALA A 378 -16.22 7.38 -10.72
C ALA A 378 -15.64 6.55 -9.56
N LEU A 379 -14.30 6.56 -9.40
CA LEU A 379 -13.64 5.87 -8.28
C LEU A 379 -14.05 6.44 -6.93
N ALA A 380 -14.16 7.76 -6.79
CA ALA A 380 -14.59 8.40 -5.54
C ALA A 380 -16.01 8.02 -5.12
N ARG A 381 -16.89 7.75 -6.10
CA ARG A 381 -18.27 7.30 -5.86
C ARG A 381 -18.41 5.79 -5.63
N SER A 382 -17.39 4.99 -5.95
CA SER A 382 -17.40 3.54 -5.74
C SER A 382 -17.53 3.21 -4.24
N ARG A 383 -18.36 2.22 -3.91
CA ARG A 383 -18.60 1.80 -2.53
C ARG A 383 -18.06 0.39 -2.30
N THR A 384 -17.74 0.11 -1.05
CA THR A 384 -17.31 -1.24 -0.62
C THR A 384 -18.32 -2.30 -1.07
N GLY A 385 -17.84 -3.30 -1.81
CA GLY A 385 -18.64 -4.43 -2.29
C GLY A 385 -19.43 -4.16 -3.57
N ASP A 386 -19.40 -2.94 -4.11
CA ASP A 386 -19.97 -2.61 -5.42
C ASP A 386 -18.97 -2.91 -6.54
N ILE A 387 -18.85 -4.18 -6.89
CA ILE A 387 -17.89 -4.63 -7.90
C ILE A 387 -18.22 -4.06 -9.29
N SER A 388 -19.49 -3.85 -9.59
CA SER A 388 -19.92 -3.26 -10.87
C SER A 388 -19.40 -1.83 -11.04
N ALA A 389 -19.36 -1.04 -9.96
CA ALA A 389 -18.76 0.29 -9.99
C ALA A 389 -17.26 0.23 -10.28
N PHE A 390 -16.53 -0.74 -9.71
CA PHE A 390 -15.11 -0.92 -10.01
C PHE A 390 -14.85 -1.42 -11.43
N GLU A 391 -15.73 -2.27 -11.99
CA GLU A 391 -15.67 -2.66 -13.41
C GLU A 391 -15.89 -1.45 -14.32
N HIS A 392 -16.83 -0.58 -13.99
CA HIS A 392 -17.03 0.67 -14.74
C HIS A 392 -15.80 1.58 -14.66
N VAL A 393 -15.16 1.72 -13.48
CA VAL A 393 -13.90 2.46 -13.37
C VAL A 393 -12.82 1.85 -14.26
N LEU A 394 -12.70 0.50 -14.30
CA LEU A 394 -11.75 -0.17 -15.19
C LEU A 394 -12.01 0.17 -16.67
N GLN A 395 -13.27 0.16 -17.12
CA GLN A 395 -13.61 0.53 -18.51
C GLN A 395 -13.15 1.95 -18.86
N LEU A 396 -13.41 2.92 -17.96
CA LEU A 396 -12.95 4.31 -18.14
C LEU A 396 -11.41 4.41 -18.18
N VAL A 397 -10.71 3.61 -17.37
CA VAL A 397 -9.24 3.53 -17.40
C VAL A 397 -8.73 2.97 -18.72
N GLU A 398 -9.34 1.91 -19.22
CA GLU A 398 -8.96 1.27 -20.50
C GLU A 398 -9.19 2.19 -21.70
N GLU A 399 -10.31 2.93 -21.71
CA GLU A 399 -10.61 3.93 -22.74
C GLU A 399 -9.56 5.07 -22.74
N ALA A 400 -9.28 5.63 -21.57
CA ALA A 400 -8.29 6.67 -21.42
C ALA A 400 -6.89 6.21 -21.87
N ILE A 401 -6.49 4.98 -21.52
CA ILE A 401 -5.19 4.42 -21.92
C ILE A 401 -5.13 4.15 -23.43
N LYS A 402 -6.23 3.69 -24.04
CA LYS A 402 -6.35 3.53 -25.50
C LYS A 402 -6.09 4.87 -26.20
N GLU A 403 -6.68 5.97 -25.72
CA GLU A 403 -6.46 7.31 -26.25
C GLU A 403 -5.00 7.76 -26.06
N GLY A 404 -4.43 7.57 -24.86
CA GLY A 404 -3.04 7.92 -24.59
C GLY A 404 -2.03 7.17 -25.45
N LEU A 405 -2.27 5.87 -25.68
CA LEU A 405 -1.42 5.06 -26.58
C LEU A 405 -1.52 5.52 -28.05
N ARG A 406 -2.70 5.96 -28.51
CA ARG A 406 -2.87 6.54 -29.84
C ARG A 406 -2.18 7.89 -29.98
N GLU A 407 -2.26 8.74 -28.96
CA GLU A 407 -1.56 10.02 -28.92
C GLU A 407 -0.03 9.81 -28.95
N TYR A 408 0.48 8.81 -28.20
CA TYR A 408 1.90 8.45 -28.21
C TYR A 408 2.41 8.02 -29.58
N GLU A 409 1.64 7.23 -30.34
CA GLU A 409 2.03 6.83 -31.69
C GLU A 409 2.19 8.03 -32.65
N GLN A 410 1.40 9.08 -32.46
CA GLN A 410 1.41 10.28 -33.28
C GLN A 410 2.44 11.29 -32.78
N HIS A 411 2.59 11.43 -31.48
CA HIS A 411 3.37 12.46 -30.80
C HIS A 411 4.18 11.90 -29.62
N PRO A 412 5.15 10.99 -29.86
CA PRO A 412 5.94 10.40 -28.78
C PRO A 412 6.73 11.45 -27.98
N GLU A 413 7.10 12.57 -28.62
CA GLU A 413 7.80 13.70 -28.00
C GLU A 413 7.04 14.31 -26.81
N HIS A 414 5.71 14.19 -26.75
CA HIS A 414 4.92 14.69 -25.63
C HIS A 414 5.12 13.88 -24.32
N PHE A 415 5.70 12.68 -24.45
CA PHE A 415 5.79 11.71 -23.34
C PHE A 415 7.23 11.29 -23.01
N GLU A 416 8.17 11.50 -23.91
CA GLU A 416 9.56 11.05 -23.78
C GLU A 416 10.53 12.19 -23.43
N ASP A 417 10.07 13.44 -23.42
CA ASP A 417 10.92 14.58 -23.14
C ASP A 417 11.24 14.69 -21.65
N ALA A 418 12.31 14.02 -21.26
CA ALA A 418 12.97 14.25 -19.99
C ALA A 418 13.92 15.43 -20.18
N GLY A 419 13.51 16.64 -19.78
CA GLY A 419 14.39 17.80 -19.72
C GLY A 419 15.73 17.47 -19.08
N ASP A 420 16.74 18.32 -19.22
CA ASP A 420 18.11 18.10 -18.73
C ASP A 420 18.13 17.65 -17.25
N VAL A 421 18.26 16.33 -17.05
CA VAL A 421 18.27 15.68 -15.72
C VAL A 421 19.52 16.11 -14.94
N GLY A 422 20.55 16.59 -15.60
CA GLY A 422 21.85 16.87 -15.00
C GLY A 422 21.88 18.01 -13.98
N GLN A 423 20.86 18.88 -13.96
CA GLN A 423 20.75 20.00 -13.02
C GLN A 423 19.67 19.80 -11.94
N LEU A 424 18.90 18.72 -12.02
CA LEU A 424 17.80 18.45 -11.09
C LEU A 424 18.31 17.70 -9.85
N THR A 425 17.77 18.06 -8.68
CA THR A 425 18.07 17.41 -7.40
C THR A 425 16.79 16.93 -6.72
N GLY A 426 16.92 16.07 -5.72
CA GLY A 426 15.82 15.61 -4.88
C GLY A 426 14.72 14.87 -5.65
N SER A 427 13.47 15.19 -5.33
CA SER A 427 12.31 14.52 -5.94
C SER A 427 12.17 14.81 -7.43
N ARG A 428 12.58 15.99 -7.88
CA ARG A 428 12.53 16.37 -9.29
C ARG A 428 13.47 15.54 -10.14
N ALA A 429 14.70 15.27 -9.66
CA ALA A 429 15.65 14.39 -10.31
C ALA A 429 15.09 12.98 -10.44
N THR A 430 14.47 12.45 -9.36
CA THR A 430 13.84 11.15 -9.36
C THR A 430 12.68 11.07 -10.37
N ILE A 431 11.81 12.07 -10.40
CA ILE A 431 10.69 12.13 -11.35
C ILE A 431 11.22 12.14 -12.79
N ALA A 432 12.23 12.95 -13.10
CA ALA A 432 12.82 13.03 -14.43
C ALA A 432 13.53 11.73 -14.85
N GLN A 433 14.25 11.08 -13.92
CA GLN A 433 14.91 9.78 -14.15
C GLN A 433 13.91 8.68 -14.48
N TYR A 434 12.78 8.66 -13.77
CA TYR A 434 11.71 7.65 -13.92
C TYR A 434 10.52 8.17 -14.71
N GLY A 435 10.67 9.27 -15.44
CA GLY A 435 9.62 9.84 -16.29
C GLY A 435 9.05 8.78 -17.22
N ARG A 436 7.79 8.41 -16.99
CA ARG A 436 7.03 7.42 -17.76
C ARG A 436 5.65 8.01 -18.03
N PRO A 437 5.01 7.64 -19.12
CA PRO A 437 3.65 8.06 -19.39
C PRO A 437 2.70 7.65 -18.25
N TRP A 438 1.67 8.45 -18.04
CA TRP A 438 0.70 8.27 -16.94
C TRP A 438 -0.08 6.95 -16.96
N TRP A 439 -0.09 6.21 -18.08
CA TRP A 439 -0.70 4.88 -18.17
C TRP A 439 0.17 3.73 -17.67
N VAL A 440 1.37 4.02 -17.24
CA VAL A 440 2.31 3.05 -16.67
C VAL A 440 2.41 3.28 -15.17
N CYS A 441 2.58 2.22 -14.40
CA CYS A 441 2.87 2.33 -12.97
C CYS A 441 4.09 3.20 -12.72
N GLN A 442 3.98 4.08 -11.74
CA GLN A 442 5.02 5.05 -11.40
C GLN A 442 5.30 5.08 -9.91
N PRO A 443 6.57 5.30 -9.51
CA PRO A 443 6.90 5.46 -8.12
C PRO A 443 6.19 6.68 -7.52
N HIS A 444 5.76 6.56 -6.28
CA HIS A 444 5.30 7.72 -5.52
C HIS A 444 6.50 8.43 -4.92
N VAL A 445 6.92 9.52 -5.55
CA VAL A 445 8.02 10.36 -5.08
C VAL A 445 7.47 11.47 -4.19
N ARG A 446 7.98 11.59 -2.98
CA ARG A 446 7.65 12.68 -2.07
C ARG A 446 8.65 13.82 -2.21
N PRO A 447 8.19 15.08 -2.17
CA PRO A 447 9.10 16.20 -2.14
C PRO A 447 9.92 16.18 -0.85
N LEU A 448 11.17 16.63 -0.95
CA LEU A 448 11.98 16.91 0.24
C LEU A 448 11.31 18.01 1.07
N PRO A 449 11.59 18.12 2.40
CA PRO A 449 11.01 19.18 3.22
C PRO A 449 11.27 20.58 2.68
N GLU A 450 12.46 20.82 2.12
CA GLU A 450 12.85 22.07 1.48
C GLU A 450 12.00 22.36 0.23
N GLU A 451 11.84 21.36 -0.65
CA GLU A 451 10.99 21.45 -1.84
C GLU A 451 9.51 21.63 -1.48
N ALA A 452 9.05 21.02 -0.38
CA ALA A 452 7.69 21.18 0.11
C ALA A 452 7.44 22.60 0.65
N VAL A 453 8.46 23.25 1.22
CA VAL A 453 8.41 24.67 1.64
C VAL A 453 8.37 25.57 0.41
N GLU A 454 9.24 25.35 -0.58
CA GLU A 454 9.28 26.11 -1.81
C GLU A 454 7.96 26.06 -2.59
N ASN A 455 7.34 24.89 -2.63
CA ASN A 455 6.05 24.66 -3.28
C ASN A 455 4.85 25.15 -2.44
N GLY A 456 5.07 25.76 -1.27
CA GLY A 456 4.01 26.27 -0.39
C GLY A 456 3.21 25.20 0.36
N ALA A 457 3.60 23.92 0.22
CA ALA A 457 2.95 22.79 0.91
C ALA A 457 3.30 22.75 2.41
N LEU A 458 4.44 23.34 2.80
CA LEU A 458 4.88 23.54 4.18
C LEU A 458 5.10 25.03 4.46
N GLN A 459 4.50 25.54 5.55
CA GLN A 459 4.80 26.87 6.05
C GLN A 459 5.77 26.78 7.23
N VAL A 460 6.92 27.43 7.12
CA VAL A 460 7.86 27.58 8.23
C VAL A 460 7.30 28.63 9.19
N LYS A 461 7.00 28.26 10.43
CA LYS A 461 6.65 29.24 11.47
C LYS A 461 7.78 30.23 11.63
N LYS A 462 7.53 31.51 11.38
CA LYS A 462 8.46 32.60 11.83
C LYS A 462 8.63 32.45 13.34
N LYS A 463 9.89 32.24 13.78
CA LYS A 463 10.22 32.30 15.21
C LYS A 463 9.81 33.66 15.73
N GLU A 464 8.80 33.74 16.60
CA GLU A 464 8.59 34.92 17.43
C GLU A 464 9.84 35.09 18.31
N LYS A 465 10.54 36.19 18.12
CA LYS A 465 11.62 36.60 19.00
C LYS A 465 11.02 36.96 20.35
N GLY A 466 11.22 36.11 21.36
CA GLY A 466 11.04 36.47 22.74
C GLY A 466 9.98 35.67 23.51
N LYS A 467 10.39 34.51 24.02
CA LYS A 467 10.13 34.01 25.39
C LYS A 467 10.87 32.70 25.58
N PRO A 468 11.69 32.50 26.61
CA PRO A 468 12.32 31.22 26.89
C PRO A 468 11.30 30.29 27.58
N GLY A 469 11.15 29.10 27.05
CA GLY A 469 10.47 28.00 27.72
C GLY A 469 9.13 27.60 27.13
N ALA A 470 9.17 26.67 26.13
CA ALA A 470 8.27 25.54 26.00
C ALA A 470 8.61 24.83 24.68
N ASN A 471 9.02 23.57 24.75
CA ASN A 471 9.11 22.67 23.62
C ASN A 471 7.70 22.46 23.03
N GLY A 472 7.42 23.04 21.88
CA GLY A 472 6.13 22.94 21.22
C GLY A 472 6.28 23.14 19.72
N ASP A 473 5.82 22.16 18.99
CA ASP A 473 5.49 22.06 17.57
C ASP A 473 5.97 23.16 16.62
N LEU A 474 6.94 22.82 15.77
CA LEU A 474 7.54 23.73 14.79
C LEU A 474 6.70 23.94 13.51
N TYR A 475 5.62 23.20 13.29
CA TYR A 475 4.83 23.27 12.03
C TYR A 475 3.32 23.24 12.29
N GLN A 476 2.60 24.19 11.73
CA GLN A 476 1.12 24.17 11.61
C GLN A 476 0.75 24.08 10.13
N SER A 477 -0.24 23.26 9.81
CA SER A 477 -0.88 23.28 8.50
C SER A 477 -1.54 24.64 8.24
N PRO A 478 -1.48 25.18 7.01
CA PRO A 478 -2.20 26.41 6.67
C PRO A 478 -3.71 26.19 6.80
N SER A 479 -4.44 27.23 7.23
CA SER A 479 -5.90 27.26 7.23
C SER A 479 -6.39 26.98 5.80
N LYS A 480 -7.28 25.98 5.65
CA LYS A 480 -7.78 25.39 4.39
C LYS A 480 -8.23 26.46 3.38
N PRO A 481 -7.75 26.44 2.13
CA PRO A 481 -8.59 26.78 0.99
C PRO A 481 -9.66 25.68 0.82
N LEU A 482 -10.81 25.99 0.29
CA LEU A 482 -11.86 25.01 -0.03
C LEU A 482 -11.28 23.97 -1.00
N ILE A 483 -10.82 22.85 -0.44
CA ILE A 483 -10.31 21.69 -1.20
C ILE A 483 -11.52 20.82 -1.52
N THR A 484 -11.64 20.40 -2.78
CA THR A 484 -12.64 19.42 -3.20
C THR A 484 -12.45 18.10 -2.43
N ALA A 485 -13.50 17.33 -2.21
CA ALA A 485 -13.44 16.07 -1.44
C ALA A 485 -12.37 15.07 -1.91
N ALA A 486 -11.90 15.19 -3.18
CA ALA A 486 -10.84 14.39 -3.75
C ALA A 486 -9.43 14.82 -3.29
N GLU A 487 -9.22 16.12 -3.06
CA GLU A 487 -7.95 16.66 -2.54
C GLU A 487 -7.81 16.37 -1.05
N GLU A 488 -8.93 16.35 -0.30
CA GLU A 488 -8.94 15.90 1.10
C GLU A 488 -8.59 14.42 1.24
N ALA A 489 -9.07 13.56 0.33
CA ALA A 489 -8.70 12.15 0.29
C ALA A 489 -7.21 11.95 -0.04
N SER A 490 -6.65 12.75 -0.95
CA SER A 490 -5.22 12.70 -1.31
C SER A 490 -4.31 13.17 -0.17
N THR A 491 -4.70 14.21 0.57
CA THR A 491 -3.95 14.70 1.72
C THR A 491 -4.06 13.78 2.94
N ALA A 492 -5.20 13.15 3.15
CA ALA A 492 -5.38 12.14 4.20
C ALA A 492 -4.50 10.90 3.92
N HIS A 493 -4.38 10.47 2.65
CA HIS A 493 -3.48 9.39 2.26
C HIS A 493 -2.01 9.74 2.44
N ALA A 494 -1.60 10.97 2.14
CA ALA A 494 -0.21 11.42 2.38
C ALA A 494 0.18 11.39 3.86
N LEU A 495 -0.78 11.56 4.78
CA LEU A 495 -0.56 11.50 6.22
C LEU A 495 -0.51 10.07 6.79
N ALA A 496 -1.04 9.08 6.07
CA ALA A 496 -1.15 7.70 6.56
C ALA A 496 0.03 6.79 6.20
N SER A 497 0.88 7.16 5.25
CA SER A 497 1.96 6.32 4.70
C SER A 497 3.36 6.69 5.21
N GLY A 498 3.46 7.37 6.34
CA GLY A 498 4.73 7.71 7.01
C GLY A 498 5.35 6.57 7.80
#